data_8fa92e2f30ecf2967c5d1dbe0225ad11
#
_entry.id   8fa92e2f30ecf2967c5d1dbe0225ad11
#
_cell.length_a   1.000
_cell.length_b   1.000
_cell.length_c   1.000
_cell.angle_alpha   90.00
_cell.angle_beta   90.00
_cell.angle_gamma   90.00
#
_symmetry.space_group_name_H-M   'P 1'
#
loop_
_entity.id
_entity.type
_entity.pdbx_description
1 polymer ?
#
loop_
_entity_poly.entity_id
_entity_poly.type
_entity_poly.pdbx_seq_one_letter_code
_entity_poly.pdbx_strand_id
1 'polypeptide(L)'
;MDRIYLDNAATTAVSQPVMEAMLPYYMQVYGNPSSVHSTGRDAKKAVERARRQVASALGCSAQEIYFTAGGSESDNWALKGAALAHQERGRHIITTQIEHHAILHTCQWLETQGWQVTYLPVDADGFVTAQQVENALRPDTVLVSVMAANNEIGTLEPVAEIGALCHERGVLFHTDAVQAVGAIPLDVEALHADMLSLSAHKFHGPKGIGALYIRKGVKIDPLIHGGAQERGHRAGTENLPGIVGLGKAIELAEEGLAENAARMTFLRNRLVSGLTAAIPDMRINGTMEKRLPNNVNVSFAGIEGEAVLLRLDLEGIAASSGSACTAGSLDPSHVLTAIGLTRDEAKGSLRLTLGTDTTQADIDEVVAKLPGIVASLREMTSWCGRG
;
A
#
# COMPACT_ATOMS: atom_id res chain seq x y z
N MET A 1 18.45 24.14 4.13
CA MET A 1 16.99 24.08 4.32
C MET A 1 16.63 22.62 4.50
N ASP A 2 15.86 22.30 5.51
CA ASP A 2 15.35 20.94 5.68
C ASP A 2 14.37 20.67 4.53
N ARG A 3 14.49 19.49 3.91
CA ARG A 3 13.67 19.10 2.75
C ARG A 3 12.27 18.73 3.21
N ILE A 4 11.24 19.30 2.60
CA ILE A 4 9.84 18.89 2.82
C ILE A 4 9.59 17.57 2.09
N TYR A 5 9.26 16.49 2.80
CA TYR A 5 9.04 15.18 2.22
C TYR A 5 7.54 14.83 2.19
N LEU A 6 6.95 14.85 1.00
CA LEU A 6 5.54 14.53 0.74
C LEU A 6 5.37 13.33 -0.21
N ASP A 7 6.25 12.33 -0.07
CA ASP A 7 6.17 11.08 -0.85
C ASP A 7 6.13 9.83 0.05
N ASN A 8 5.42 9.93 1.19
CA ASN A 8 5.32 8.85 2.18
C ASN A 8 4.58 7.60 1.66
N ALA A 9 3.73 7.72 0.64
CA ALA A 9 3.13 6.56 -0.02
C ALA A 9 4.15 5.72 -0.82
N ALA A 10 5.25 6.32 -1.29
CA ALA A 10 6.32 5.55 -1.91
C ALA A 10 7.14 4.80 -0.87
N THR A 11 7.62 5.48 0.17
CA THR A 11 8.34 4.90 1.31
C THR A 11 8.44 5.91 2.45
N THR A 12 8.62 5.44 3.67
CA THR A 12 8.89 6.31 4.83
C THR A 12 10.33 6.13 5.33
N ALA A 13 10.83 7.09 6.10
CA ALA A 13 12.04 6.91 6.90
C ALA A 13 11.80 5.91 8.02
N VAL A 14 12.80 5.13 8.38
CA VAL A 14 12.76 4.31 9.59
C VAL A 14 12.80 5.25 10.80
N SER A 15 11.83 5.14 11.71
CA SER A 15 11.81 5.97 12.90
C SER A 15 12.93 5.62 13.87
N GLN A 16 13.37 6.62 14.67
CA GLN A 16 14.46 6.41 15.61
C GLN A 16 14.19 5.26 16.61
N PRO A 17 12.99 5.12 17.23
CA PRO A 17 12.71 4.01 18.13
C PRO A 17 12.76 2.64 17.44
N VAL A 18 12.38 2.58 16.17
CA VAL A 18 12.47 1.35 15.36
C VAL A 18 13.94 1.00 15.09
N MET A 19 14.76 1.98 14.70
CA MET A 19 16.19 1.77 14.46
C MET A 19 16.88 1.30 15.74
N GLU A 20 16.61 1.92 16.88
CA GLU A 20 17.16 1.53 18.18
C GLU A 20 16.76 0.10 18.57
N ALA A 21 15.51 -0.30 18.29
CA ALA A 21 15.06 -1.67 18.52
C ALA A 21 15.78 -2.70 17.63
N MET A 22 16.18 -2.32 16.40
CA MET A 22 16.86 -3.19 15.45
C MET A 22 18.35 -3.39 15.75
N LEU A 23 19.04 -2.34 16.22
CA LEU A 23 20.51 -2.32 16.36
C LEU A 23 21.10 -3.51 17.12
N PRO A 24 20.55 -4.00 18.27
CA PRO A 24 21.10 -5.14 18.99
C PRO A 24 21.16 -6.43 18.15
N TYR A 25 20.26 -6.56 17.18
CA TYR A 25 20.11 -7.78 16.38
C TYR A 25 21.08 -7.88 15.20
N TYR A 26 21.86 -6.84 14.94
CA TYR A 26 22.97 -6.89 13.98
C TYR A 26 24.26 -7.44 14.60
N MET A 27 24.54 -7.18 15.89
CA MET A 27 25.85 -7.46 16.49
C MET A 27 25.80 -8.26 17.80
N GLN A 28 24.73 -8.15 18.58
CA GLN A 28 24.66 -8.76 19.92
C GLN A 28 23.80 -10.03 19.92
N VAL A 29 22.61 -10.00 19.31
CA VAL A 29 21.65 -11.09 19.25
C VAL A 29 21.49 -11.54 17.78
N TYR A 30 22.56 -12.04 17.18
CA TYR A 30 22.66 -12.37 15.76
C TYR A 30 22.41 -13.85 15.44
N GLY A 31 21.99 -14.65 16.42
CA GLY A 31 21.82 -16.08 16.27
C GLY A 31 20.73 -16.45 15.24
N ASN A 32 20.90 -17.61 14.61
CA ASN A 32 19.85 -18.17 13.77
C ASN A 32 18.69 -18.66 14.65
N PRO A 33 17.44 -18.18 14.44
CA PRO A 33 16.28 -18.59 15.23
C PRO A 33 16.00 -20.10 15.24
N SER A 34 16.50 -20.84 14.24
CA SER A 34 16.37 -22.30 14.17
C SER A 34 17.39 -23.07 15.03
N SER A 35 18.42 -22.38 15.58
CA SER A 35 19.46 -23.03 16.38
C SER A 35 19.01 -23.31 17.81
N VAL A 36 19.42 -24.47 18.35
CA VAL A 36 19.01 -24.93 19.69
C VAL A 36 19.80 -24.29 20.84
N HIS A 37 20.96 -23.68 20.57
CA HIS A 37 21.77 -23.00 21.59
C HIS A 37 21.15 -21.67 22.05
N SER A 38 21.66 -21.08 23.12
CA SER A 38 21.10 -19.88 23.77
C SER A 38 20.93 -18.71 22.81
N THR A 39 21.94 -18.39 21.99
CA THR A 39 21.92 -17.30 21.03
C THR A 39 20.78 -17.46 19.99
N GLY A 40 20.54 -18.70 19.52
CA GLY A 40 19.43 -19.00 18.62
C GLY A 40 18.07 -18.87 19.33
N ARG A 41 17.98 -19.35 20.58
CA ARG A 41 16.72 -19.19 21.35
C ARG A 41 16.36 -17.73 21.62
N ASP A 42 17.36 -16.86 21.85
CA ASP A 42 17.11 -15.44 22.07
C ASP A 42 16.64 -14.74 20.76
N ALA A 43 17.24 -15.12 19.63
CA ALA A 43 16.77 -14.69 18.33
C ALA A 43 15.31 -15.16 18.06
N LYS A 44 15.00 -16.42 18.36
CA LYS A 44 13.63 -16.95 18.23
C LYS A 44 12.61 -16.22 19.08
N LYS A 45 12.96 -15.87 20.34
CA LYS A 45 12.09 -15.05 21.21
C LYS A 45 11.77 -13.69 20.58
N ALA A 46 12.75 -13.07 19.93
CA ALA A 46 12.56 -11.78 19.27
C ALA A 46 11.63 -11.90 18.07
N VAL A 47 11.81 -12.92 17.21
CA VAL A 47 10.89 -13.21 16.08
C VAL A 47 9.46 -13.40 16.59
N GLU A 48 9.27 -14.24 17.63
CA GLU A 48 7.94 -14.52 18.17
C GLU A 48 7.31 -13.30 18.88
N ARG A 49 8.13 -12.39 19.44
CA ARG A 49 7.62 -11.12 19.97
C ARG A 49 7.09 -10.24 18.85
N ALA A 50 7.88 -10.02 17.79
CA ALA A 50 7.47 -9.23 16.64
C ALA A 50 6.20 -9.80 15.98
N ARG A 51 6.10 -11.15 15.90
CA ARG A 51 4.91 -11.84 15.38
C ARG A 51 3.66 -11.53 16.20
N ARG A 52 3.78 -11.50 17.54
CA ARG A 52 2.66 -11.11 18.42
C ARG A 52 2.29 -9.63 18.28
N GLN A 53 3.26 -8.73 18.07
CA GLN A 53 2.99 -7.31 17.84
C GLN A 53 2.16 -7.12 16.56
N VAL A 54 2.55 -7.79 15.45
CA VAL A 54 1.76 -7.77 14.21
C VAL A 54 0.37 -8.36 14.40
N ALA A 55 0.28 -9.51 15.06
CA ALA A 55 -1.00 -10.16 15.32
C ALA A 55 -1.94 -9.31 16.17
N SER A 56 -1.41 -8.63 17.19
CA SER A 56 -2.18 -7.71 18.04
C SER A 56 -2.76 -6.55 17.25
N ALA A 57 -1.97 -5.94 16.37
CA ALA A 57 -2.40 -4.82 15.54
C ALA A 57 -3.47 -5.20 14.50
N LEU A 58 -3.51 -6.47 14.07
CA LEU A 58 -4.48 -6.96 13.11
C LEU A 58 -5.68 -7.69 13.74
N GLY A 59 -5.73 -7.85 15.07
CA GLY A 59 -6.80 -8.56 15.76
C GLY A 59 -6.80 -10.08 15.55
N CYS A 60 -5.61 -10.71 15.35
CA CYS A 60 -5.51 -12.13 15.02
C CYS A 60 -4.54 -12.91 15.92
N SER A 61 -4.43 -14.23 15.68
CA SER A 61 -3.46 -15.08 16.35
C SER A 61 -2.05 -14.93 15.74
N ALA A 62 -1.02 -14.96 16.56
CA ALA A 62 0.37 -14.98 16.10
C ALA A 62 0.68 -16.15 15.14
N GLN A 63 -0.08 -17.24 15.20
CA GLN A 63 0.08 -18.38 14.30
C GLN A 63 -0.40 -18.10 12.87
N GLU A 64 -1.13 -17.03 12.65
CA GLU A 64 -1.68 -16.63 11.36
C GLU A 64 -0.79 -15.60 10.63
N ILE A 65 0.30 -15.14 11.27
CA ILE A 65 1.25 -14.20 10.71
C ILE A 65 2.46 -14.94 10.13
N TYR A 66 2.86 -14.57 8.92
CA TYR A 66 4.04 -15.08 8.21
C TYR A 66 4.88 -13.91 7.70
N PHE A 67 6.18 -13.90 8.00
CA PHE A 67 7.07 -12.84 7.54
C PHE A 67 7.52 -13.06 6.09
N THR A 68 7.55 -11.96 5.34
CA THR A 68 7.93 -11.91 3.92
C THR A 68 8.97 -10.81 3.71
N ALA A 69 9.51 -10.67 2.50
CA ALA A 69 10.43 -9.57 2.18
C ALA A 69 9.71 -8.23 1.91
N GLY A 70 8.38 -8.19 1.92
CA GLY A 70 7.60 -6.97 1.68
C GLY A 70 6.24 -7.26 1.07
N GLY A 71 5.46 -6.21 0.78
CA GLY A 71 4.12 -6.32 0.22
C GLY A 71 4.06 -7.11 -1.07
N SER A 72 4.96 -6.87 -2.01
CA SER A 72 4.97 -7.60 -3.29
C SER A 72 5.17 -9.10 -3.13
N GLU A 73 5.99 -9.57 -2.17
CA GLU A 73 6.11 -11.00 -1.89
C GLU A 73 4.82 -11.52 -1.26
N SER A 74 4.23 -10.77 -0.33
CA SER A 74 2.97 -11.14 0.32
C SER A 74 1.83 -11.29 -0.69
N ASP A 75 1.65 -10.31 -1.59
CA ASP A 75 0.64 -10.33 -2.65
C ASP A 75 0.83 -11.50 -3.61
N ASN A 76 2.07 -11.69 -4.09
CA ASN A 76 2.39 -12.82 -4.97
C ASN A 76 2.11 -14.16 -4.29
N TRP A 77 2.47 -14.28 -3.00
CA TRP A 77 2.23 -15.51 -2.27
C TRP A 77 0.74 -15.73 -2.00
N ALA A 78 -0.01 -14.71 -1.60
CA ALA A 78 -1.45 -14.80 -1.42
C ALA A 78 -2.15 -15.29 -2.70
N LEU A 79 -1.88 -14.65 -3.83
CA LEU A 79 -2.56 -14.97 -5.09
C LEU A 79 -2.10 -16.32 -5.66
N LYS A 80 -0.80 -16.51 -5.85
CA LYS A 80 -0.25 -17.74 -6.44
C LYS A 80 -0.47 -18.95 -5.54
N GLY A 81 -0.21 -18.77 -4.24
CA GLY A 81 -0.36 -19.86 -3.27
C GLY A 81 -1.81 -20.31 -3.12
N ALA A 82 -2.76 -19.38 -3.04
CA ALA A 82 -4.18 -19.70 -2.99
C ALA A 82 -4.65 -20.32 -4.31
N ALA A 83 -4.27 -19.76 -5.45
CA ALA A 83 -4.61 -20.31 -6.76
C ALA A 83 -4.16 -21.76 -6.89
N LEU A 84 -2.89 -22.04 -6.62
CA LEU A 84 -2.35 -23.41 -6.76
C LEU A 84 -2.98 -24.39 -5.79
N ALA A 85 -3.18 -24.00 -4.52
CA ALA A 85 -3.80 -24.87 -3.49
C ALA A 85 -5.26 -25.21 -3.77
N HIS A 86 -5.96 -24.40 -4.58
CA HIS A 86 -7.40 -24.54 -4.84
C HIS A 86 -7.74 -24.77 -6.32
N GLN A 87 -6.77 -25.06 -7.19
CA GLN A 87 -6.97 -25.22 -8.65
C GLN A 87 -7.96 -26.34 -9.05
N GLU A 88 -8.16 -27.33 -8.20
CA GLU A 88 -9.15 -28.38 -8.43
C GLU A 88 -10.59 -27.89 -8.21
N ARG A 89 -10.78 -26.83 -7.43
CA ARG A 89 -12.09 -26.22 -7.17
C ARG A 89 -12.52 -25.31 -8.32
N GLY A 90 -11.57 -24.63 -8.94
CA GLY A 90 -11.82 -23.69 -10.02
C GLY A 90 -10.57 -22.91 -10.41
N ARG A 91 -10.68 -22.10 -11.46
CA ARG A 91 -9.56 -21.29 -11.99
C ARG A 91 -9.99 -19.88 -12.33
N HIS A 92 -10.85 -19.28 -11.51
CA HIS A 92 -11.27 -17.90 -11.69
C HIS A 92 -10.91 -17.06 -10.46
N ILE A 93 -10.37 -15.86 -10.74
CA ILE A 93 -9.98 -14.83 -9.76
C ILE A 93 -10.68 -13.52 -10.12
N ILE A 94 -11.12 -12.79 -9.11
CA ILE A 94 -11.68 -11.44 -9.26
C ILE A 94 -10.72 -10.46 -8.58
N THR A 95 -10.41 -9.37 -9.26
CA THR A 95 -9.61 -8.25 -8.73
C THR A 95 -10.10 -6.94 -9.31
N THR A 96 -9.47 -5.79 -8.98
CA THR A 96 -9.86 -4.49 -9.51
C THR A 96 -8.84 -3.96 -10.53
N GLN A 97 -9.25 -2.97 -11.33
CA GLN A 97 -8.35 -2.31 -12.29
C GLN A 97 -7.34 -1.37 -11.63
N ILE A 98 -7.54 -1.01 -10.35
CA ILE A 98 -6.72 -0.03 -9.64
C ILE A 98 -5.73 -0.63 -8.64
N GLU A 99 -5.55 -1.94 -8.66
CA GLU A 99 -4.63 -2.65 -7.78
C GLU A 99 -3.17 -2.23 -7.98
N HIS A 100 -2.35 -2.48 -6.96
CA HIS A 100 -0.92 -2.36 -7.12
C HIS A 100 -0.39 -3.36 -8.17
N HIS A 101 0.68 -3.00 -8.88
CA HIS A 101 1.27 -3.86 -9.92
C HIS A 101 1.67 -5.26 -9.42
N ALA A 102 1.95 -5.42 -8.12
CA ALA A 102 2.20 -6.75 -7.54
C ALA A 102 0.99 -7.69 -7.66
N ILE A 103 -0.23 -7.15 -7.61
CA ILE A 103 -1.48 -7.90 -7.87
C ILE A 103 -1.71 -8.04 -9.37
N LEU A 104 -1.73 -6.93 -10.13
CA LEU A 104 -2.06 -6.95 -11.56
C LEU A 104 -1.11 -7.85 -12.36
N HIS A 105 0.21 -7.71 -12.17
CA HIS A 105 1.17 -8.54 -12.90
C HIS A 105 1.16 -10.01 -12.43
N THR A 106 0.81 -10.26 -11.17
CA THR A 106 0.60 -11.63 -10.69
C THR A 106 -0.63 -12.26 -11.33
N CYS A 107 -1.72 -11.51 -11.45
CA CYS A 107 -2.92 -11.95 -12.17
C CYS A 107 -2.61 -12.23 -13.65
N GLN A 108 -1.92 -11.32 -14.33
CA GLN A 108 -1.48 -11.52 -15.73
C GLN A 108 -0.60 -12.78 -15.89
N TRP A 109 0.30 -13.03 -14.94
CA TRP A 109 1.09 -14.25 -14.95
C TRP A 109 0.19 -15.49 -14.76
N LEU A 110 -0.78 -15.46 -13.85
CA LEU A 110 -1.73 -16.56 -13.65
C LEU A 110 -2.56 -16.82 -14.90
N GLU A 111 -2.94 -15.79 -15.66
CA GLU A 111 -3.61 -15.96 -16.95
C GLU A 111 -2.75 -16.78 -17.94
N THR A 112 -1.43 -16.57 -17.97
CA THR A 112 -0.51 -17.42 -18.76
C THR A 112 -0.46 -18.87 -18.29
N GLN A 113 -0.90 -19.15 -17.06
CA GLN A 113 -0.99 -20.48 -16.46
C GLN A 113 -2.41 -21.10 -16.61
N GLY A 114 -3.28 -20.48 -17.41
CA GLY A 114 -4.62 -20.98 -17.70
C GLY A 114 -5.69 -20.58 -16.66
N TRP A 115 -5.43 -19.57 -15.85
CA TRP A 115 -6.42 -18.93 -14.98
C TRP A 115 -7.23 -17.91 -15.79
N GLN A 116 -8.44 -17.64 -15.33
CA GLN A 116 -9.27 -16.53 -15.83
C GLN A 116 -9.33 -15.46 -14.74
N VAL A 117 -9.14 -14.20 -15.13
CA VAL A 117 -9.18 -13.07 -14.20
C VAL A 117 -10.23 -12.07 -14.65
N THR A 118 -11.12 -11.69 -13.73
CA THR A 118 -12.03 -10.57 -13.92
C THR A 118 -11.47 -9.35 -13.22
N TYR A 119 -11.13 -8.32 -14.01
CA TYR A 119 -10.69 -7.02 -13.50
C TYR A 119 -11.89 -6.08 -13.43
N LEU A 120 -12.41 -5.86 -12.24
CA LEU A 120 -13.58 -5.00 -12.02
C LEU A 120 -13.25 -3.54 -12.32
N PRO A 121 -14.09 -2.85 -13.10
CA PRO A 121 -13.97 -1.40 -13.25
C PRO A 121 -14.39 -0.71 -11.96
N VAL A 122 -13.81 0.47 -11.74
CA VAL A 122 -14.16 1.37 -10.63
C VAL A 122 -14.94 2.57 -11.14
N ASP A 123 -15.60 3.29 -10.24
CA ASP A 123 -16.24 4.56 -10.56
C ASP A 123 -15.23 5.73 -10.64
N ALA A 124 -15.70 6.96 -10.85
CA ALA A 124 -14.86 8.15 -10.97
C ALA A 124 -14.13 8.54 -9.68
N ASP A 125 -14.56 8.02 -8.53
CA ASP A 125 -13.92 8.18 -7.24
C ASP A 125 -12.97 7.02 -6.89
N GLY A 126 -12.93 5.99 -7.75
CA GLY A 126 -12.07 4.83 -7.60
C GLY A 126 -12.67 3.71 -6.74
N PHE A 127 -13.98 3.66 -6.52
CA PHE A 127 -14.64 2.60 -5.75
C PHE A 127 -15.06 1.41 -6.60
N VAL A 128 -14.91 0.23 -6.00
CA VAL A 128 -15.65 -0.99 -6.39
C VAL A 128 -16.73 -1.28 -5.33
N THR A 129 -17.83 -1.87 -5.72
CA THR A 129 -18.92 -2.23 -4.80
C THR A 129 -18.99 -3.75 -4.58
N ALA A 130 -19.50 -4.19 -3.42
CA ALA A 130 -19.79 -5.60 -3.16
C ALA A 130 -20.76 -6.19 -4.21
N GLN A 131 -21.70 -5.39 -4.72
CA GLN A 131 -22.61 -5.81 -5.79
C GLN A 131 -21.89 -6.12 -7.12
N GLN A 132 -20.85 -5.35 -7.49
CA GLN A 132 -20.03 -5.65 -8.67
C GLN A 132 -19.27 -6.96 -8.48
N VAL A 133 -18.72 -7.19 -7.28
CA VAL A 133 -18.07 -8.47 -6.95
C VAL A 133 -19.08 -9.60 -7.04
N GLU A 134 -20.28 -9.47 -6.45
CA GLU A 134 -21.34 -10.50 -6.49
C GLU A 134 -21.73 -10.86 -7.93
N ASN A 135 -21.91 -9.86 -8.78
CA ASN A 135 -22.26 -10.05 -10.19
C ASN A 135 -21.15 -10.75 -10.99
N ALA A 136 -19.89 -10.64 -10.56
CA ALA A 136 -18.74 -11.26 -11.20
C ALA A 136 -18.42 -12.67 -10.65
N LEU A 137 -19.03 -13.07 -9.51
CA LEU A 137 -18.83 -14.38 -8.92
C LEU A 137 -19.34 -15.48 -9.88
N ARG A 138 -18.54 -16.54 -9.99
CA ARG A 138 -18.81 -17.73 -10.80
C ARG A 138 -18.69 -18.98 -9.92
N PRO A 139 -19.27 -20.12 -10.34
CA PRO A 139 -19.11 -21.37 -9.59
C PRO A 139 -17.65 -21.83 -9.43
N ASP A 140 -16.76 -21.43 -10.33
CA ASP A 140 -15.34 -21.72 -10.35
C ASP A 140 -14.46 -20.54 -9.81
N THR A 141 -15.07 -19.53 -9.16
CA THR A 141 -14.32 -18.46 -8.49
C THR A 141 -13.66 -19.00 -7.23
N VAL A 142 -12.35 -18.83 -7.13
CA VAL A 142 -11.53 -19.31 -6.01
C VAL A 142 -11.16 -18.17 -5.06
N LEU A 143 -10.86 -17.01 -5.62
CA LEU A 143 -10.27 -15.88 -4.88
C LEU A 143 -10.83 -14.55 -5.39
N VAL A 144 -11.12 -13.68 -4.44
CA VAL A 144 -11.34 -12.25 -4.67
C VAL A 144 -10.20 -11.50 -3.99
N SER A 145 -9.54 -10.59 -4.71
CA SER A 145 -8.46 -9.74 -4.18
C SER A 145 -8.77 -8.28 -4.46
N VAL A 146 -8.99 -7.50 -3.42
CA VAL A 146 -9.28 -6.05 -3.49
C VAL A 146 -8.44 -5.34 -2.45
N MET A 147 -7.69 -4.32 -2.87
CA MET A 147 -6.86 -3.52 -1.97
C MET A 147 -7.71 -2.77 -0.94
N ALA A 148 -7.20 -2.59 0.28
CA ALA A 148 -7.91 -1.85 1.32
C ALA A 148 -7.90 -0.33 1.08
N ALA A 149 -6.81 0.17 0.48
CA ALA A 149 -6.63 1.57 0.18
C ALA A 149 -5.74 1.76 -1.05
N ASN A 150 -6.15 2.62 -1.97
CA ASN A 150 -5.36 2.88 -3.17
C ASN A 150 -4.16 3.79 -2.87
N ASN A 151 -2.98 3.40 -3.33
CA ASN A 151 -1.72 4.08 -3.09
C ASN A 151 -1.53 5.38 -3.89
N GLU A 152 -2.32 5.60 -4.92
CA GLU A 152 -2.24 6.80 -5.77
C GLU A 152 -3.27 7.85 -5.35
N ILE A 153 -4.55 7.51 -5.39
CA ILE A 153 -5.66 8.43 -5.13
C ILE A 153 -6.16 8.39 -3.68
N GLY A 154 -5.69 7.44 -2.89
CA GLY A 154 -6.03 7.34 -1.46
C GLY A 154 -7.42 6.80 -1.14
N THR A 155 -8.22 6.41 -2.13
CA THR A 155 -9.58 5.86 -1.94
C THR A 155 -9.54 4.61 -1.07
N LEU A 156 -10.46 4.53 -0.10
CA LEU A 156 -10.65 3.39 0.79
C LEU A 156 -11.73 2.48 0.24
N GLU A 157 -11.39 1.25 -0.12
CA GLU A 157 -12.35 0.29 -0.67
C GLU A 157 -13.27 -0.31 0.42
N PRO A 158 -14.48 -0.73 0.08
CA PRO A 158 -15.44 -1.32 1.01
C PRO A 158 -15.09 -2.80 1.33
N VAL A 159 -13.86 -3.04 1.78
CA VAL A 159 -13.29 -4.40 1.95
C VAL A 159 -14.03 -5.23 2.99
N ALA A 160 -14.66 -4.62 4.01
CA ALA A 160 -15.48 -5.36 4.98
C ALA A 160 -16.76 -5.92 4.35
N GLU A 161 -17.44 -5.14 3.51
CA GLU A 161 -18.63 -5.58 2.79
C GLU A 161 -18.30 -6.67 1.76
N ILE A 162 -17.18 -6.52 1.05
CA ILE A 162 -16.69 -7.49 0.07
C ILE A 162 -16.25 -8.79 0.78
N GLY A 163 -15.53 -8.69 1.89
CA GLY A 163 -15.10 -9.84 2.67
C GLY A 163 -16.28 -10.64 3.23
N ALA A 164 -17.30 -9.95 3.77
CA ALA A 164 -18.52 -10.59 4.24
C ALA A 164 -19.24 -11.37 3.12
N LEU A 165 -19.37 -10.75 1.93
CA LEU A 165 -19.92 -11.41 0.75
C LEU A 165 -19.11 -12.66 0.37
N CYS A 166 -17.78 -12.55 0.30
CA CYS A 166 -16.91 -13.67 -0.05
C CYS A 166 -17.04 -14.81 0.95
N HIS A 167 -17.10 -14.48 2.25
CA HIS A 167 -17.30 -15.46 3.32
C HIS A 167 -18.63 -16.21 3.17
N GLU A 168 -19.75 -15.51 2.92
CA GLU A 168 -21.06 -16.09 2.66
C GLU A 168 -21.07 -17.03 1.44
N ARG A 169 -20.33 -16.67 0.39
CA ARG A 169 -20.21 -17.45 -0.85
C ARG A 169 -19.14 -18.54 -0.76
N GLY A 170 -18.39 -18.62 0.33
CA GLY A 170 -17.29 -19.56 0.53
C GLY A 170 -16.15 -19.39 -0.47
N VAL A 171 -15.89 -18.17 -0.93
CA VAL A 171 -14.77 -17.77 -1.79
C VAL A 171 -13.71 -17.10 -0.93
N LEU A 172 -12.43 -17.38 -1.18
CA LEU A 172 -11.33 -16.75 -0.44
C LEU A 172 -11.27 -15.24 -0.71
N PHE A 173 -11.01 -14.48 0.36
CA PHE A 173 -10.81 -13.04 0.26
C PHE A 173 -9.41 -12.63 0.70
N HIS A 174 -8.70 -11.95 -0.19
CA HIS A 174 -7.41 -11.29 0.05
C HIS A 174 -7.56 -9.78 -0.05
N THR A 175 -6.86 -9.06 0.83
CA THR A 175 -6.72 -7.60 0.71
C THR A 175 -5.26 -7.17 0.79
N ASP A 176 -4.81 -6.38 -0.19
CA ASP A 176 -3.57 -5.60 -0.08
C ASP A 176 -3.82 -4.40 0.85
N ALA A 177 -3.34 -4.51 2.09
CA ALA A 177 -3.48 -3.47 3.11
C ALA A 177 -2.19 -2.66 3.31
N VAL A 178 -1.25 -2.71 2.37
CA VAL A 178 0.06 -2.06 2.46
C VAL A 178 -0.04 -0.56 2.72
N GLN A 179 -1.04 0.12 2.17
CA GLN A 179 -1.27 1.56 2.41
C GLN A 179 -2.22 1.83 3.60
N ALA A 180 -2.92 0.82 4.08
CA ALA A 180 -3.94 0.97 5.11
C ALA A 180 -3.37 0.74 6.52
N VAL A 181 -2.44 -0.21 6.69
CA VAL A 181 -1.79 -0.50 7.98
C VAL A 181 -1.07 0.75 8.50
N GLY A 182 -1.36 1.11 9.76
CA GLY A 182 -0.81 2.30 10.41
C GLY A 182 -1.44 3.64 9.94
N ALA A 183 -2.40 3.60 9.02
CA ALA A 183 -3.12 4.79 8.54
C ALA A 183 -4.59 4.81 8.95
N ILE A 184 -5.24 3.63 8.98
CA ILE A 184 -6.62 3.43 9.40
C ILE A 184 -6.73 2.18 10.30
N PRO A 185 -7.77 2.06 11.16
CA PRO A 185 -8.00 0.84 11.94
C PRO A 185 -8.25 -0.36 11.03
N LEU A 186 -7.63 -1.49 11.35
CA LEU A 186 -7.81 -2.75 10.63
C LEU A 186 -8.00 -3.89 11.65
N ASP A 187 -9.04 -4.71 11.41
CA ASP A 187 -9.29 -5.93 12.16
C ASP A 187 -9.67 -7.02 11.15
N VAL A 188 -8.86 -8.06 11.03
CA VAL A 188 -9.03 -9.10 10.01
C VAL A 188 -10.31 -9.90 10.18
N GLU A 189 -10.86 -10.01 11.41
CA GLU A 189 -12.13 -10.66 11.67
C GLU A 189 -13.30 -9.79 11.19
N ALA A 190 -13.25 -8.47 11.49
CA ALA A 190 -14.25 -7.52 11.02
C ALA A 190 -14.24 -7.37 9.49
N LEU A 191 -13.07 -7.53 8.86
CA LEU A 191 -12.90 -7.53 7.41
C LEU A 191 -13.29 -8.87 6.76
N HIS A 192 -13.53 -9.92 7.51
CA HIS A 192 -13.67 -11.29 7.01
C HIS A 192 -12.53 -11.71 6.07
N ALA A 193 -11.32 -11.14 6.26
CA ALA A 193 -10.19 -11.42 5.39
C ALA A 193 -9.63 -12.82 5.64
N ASP A 194 -9.41 -13.60 4.60
CA ASP A 194 -8.68 -14.87 4.66
C ASP A 194 -7.17 -14.64 4.55
N MET A 195 -6.77 -13.59 3.85
CA MET A 195 -5.37 -13.17 3.71
C MET A 195 -5.28 -11.65 3.67
N LEU A 196 -4.19 -11.10 4.26
CA LEU A 196 -3.92 -9.65 4.25
C LEU A 196 -2.41 -9.42 4.11
N SER A 197 -2.04 -8.58 3.14
CA SER A 197 -0.65 -8.20 2.87
C SER A 197 -0.29 -6.87 3.53
N LEU A 198 0.92 -6.78 4.12
CA LEU A 198 1.47 -5.54 4.65
C LEU A 198 2.97 -5.39 4.40
N SER A 199 3.49 -4.16 4.49
CA SER A 199 4.91 -3.85 4.28
C SER A 199 5.40 -2.78 5.25
N ALA A 200 6.45 -3.09 6.01
CA ALA A 200 6.92 -2.25 7.13
C ALA A 200 7.30 -0.82 6.71
N HIS A 201 7.87 -0.64 5.53
CA HIS A 201 8.36 0.66 5.09
C HIS A 201 7.27 1.69 4.76
N LYS A 202 6.01 1.35 4.91
CA LYS A 202 4.89 2.29 4.74
C LYS A 202 4.46 2.94 6.06
N PHE A 203 4.87 2.37 7.20
CA PHE A 203 4.60 2.88 8.54
C PHE A 203 5.86 2.97 9.40
N HIS A 204 6.91 3.58 8.85
CA HIS A 204 8.19 3.89 9.51
C HIS A 204 9.01 2.69 9.98
N GLY A 205 8.74 1.50 9.43
CA GLY A 205 9.57 0.31 9.55
C GLY A 205 10.65 0.20 8.47
N PRO A 206 11.52 -0.81 8.56
CA PRO A 206 12.58 -1.02 7.58
C PRO A 206 12.06 -1.53 6.24
N LYS A 207 12.76 -1.18 5.17
CA LYS A 207 12.59 -1.78 3.84
C LYS A 207 13.03 -3.25 3.84
N GLY A 208 12.49 -4.05 2.95
CA GLY A 208 12.90 -5.45 2.80
C GLY A 208 12.30 -6.40 3.84
N ILE A 209 11.18 -6.00 4.46
CA ILE A 209 10.38 -6.82 5.36
C ILE A 209 8.90 -6.45 5.25
N GLY A 210 8.05 -7.48 5.26
CA GLY A 210 6.60 -7.40 5.33
C GLY A 210 6.03 -8.61 6.06
N ALA A 211 4.72 -8.74 6.01
CA ALA A 211 4.04 -9.93 6.49
C ALA A 211 2.79 -10.23 5.66
N LEU A 212 2.45 -11.52 5.63
CA LEU A 212 1.19 -12.02 5.15
C LEU A 212 0.43 -12.62 6.33
N TYR A 213 -0.77 -12.10 6.60
CA TYR A 213 -1.76 -12.78 7.43
C TYR A 213 -2.42 -13.86 6.59
N ILE A 214 -2.57 -15.05 7.15
CA ILE A 214 -3.31 -16.17 6.57
C ILE A 214 -4.20 -16.73 7.67
N ARG A 215 -5.52 -16.64 7.50
CA ARG A 215 -6.52 -17.16 8.44
C ARG A 215 -6.28 -18.65 8.71
N LYS A 216 -6.41 -19.05 9.95
CA LYS A 216 -6.27 -20.45 10.36
C LYS A 216 -7.24 -21.34 9.57
N GLY A 217 -6.68 -22.37 8.93
CA GLY A 217 -7.43 -23.32 8.10
C GLY A 217 -7.45 -23.00 6.61
N VAL A 218 -7.08 -21.79 6.20
CA VAL A 218 -6.89 -21.46 4.79
C VAL A 218 -5.66 -22.20 4.26
N LYS A 219 -5.84 -22.95 3.16
CA LYS A 219 -4.77 -23.66 2.49
C LYS A 219 -4.12 -22.72 1.46
N ILE A 220 -2.81 -22.67 1.49
CA ILE A 220 -2.00 -21.88 0.57
C ILE A 220 -0.68 -22.61 0.31
N ASP A 221 -0.28 -22.73 -0.94
CA ASP A 221 0.99 -23.34 -1.31
C ASP A 221 2.16 -22.38 -1.07
N PRO A 222 3.32 -22.87 -0.61
CA PRO A 222 4.50 -22.03 -0.45
C PRO A 222 4.95 -21.40 -1.78
N LEU A 223 5.31 -20.12 -1.73
CA LEU A 223 5.90 -19.43 -2.88
C LEU A 223 7.42 -19.69 -2.97
N ILE A 224 8.09 -19.70 -1.82
CA ILE A 224 9.55 -19.92 -1.71
C ILE A 224 9.80 -21.25 -1.04
N HIS A 225 10.45 -22.16 -1.77
CA HIS A 225 10.75 -23.53 -1.31
C HIS A 225 12.15 -23.63 -0.73
N GLY A 226 12.34 -24.46 0.31
CA GLY A 226 13.63 -24.69 0.96
C GLY A 226 13.50 -25.25 2.38
N GLY A 227 14.17 -24.60 3.35
CA GLY A 227 14.09 -24.98 4.76
C GLY A 227 12.72 -24.74 5.41
N ALA A 228 12.55 -25.24 6.62
CA ALA A 228 11.27 -25.23 7.34
C ALA A 228 11.00 -23.93 8.13
N GLN A 229 11.62 -22.80 7.74
CA GLN A 229 11.32 -21.50 8.34
C GLN A 229 9.84 -21.13 8.12
N GLU A 230 9.33 -20.19 8.89
CA GLU A 230 7.92 -19.83 8.89
C GLU A 230 6.99 -21.06 8.91
N ARG A 231 7.31 -22.02 9.75
CA ARG A 231 6.54 -23.28 9.92
C ARG A 231 6.43 -24.12 8.64
N GLY A 232 7.44 -24.04 7.76
CA GLY A 232 7.49 -24.74 6.47
C GLY A 232 6.73 -24.06 5.33
N HIS A 233 6.17 -22.88 5.56
CA HIS A 233 5.40 -22.15 4.55
C HIS A 233 6.23 -21.14 3.76
N ARG A 234 7.34 -20.65 4.32
CA ARG A 234 8.23 -19.72 3.62
C ARG A 234 9.67 -19.97 4.01
N ALA A 235 10.44 -20.49 3.09
CA ALA A 235 11.83 -20.85 3.32
C ALA A 235 12.76 -19.63 3.33
N GLY A 236 13.97 -19.82 3.88
CA GLY A 236 15.02 -18.81 3.98
C GLY A 236 15.23 -18.32 5.41
N THR A 237 16.50 -18.08 5.77
CA THR A 237 16.85 -17.57 7.10
C THR A 237 16.11 -16.27 7.39
N GLU A 238 15.51 -16.18 8.55
CA GLU A 238 14.69 -15.05 8.97
C GLU A 238 15.55 -13.76 9.06
N ASN A 239 15.06 -12.67 8.47
CA ASN A 239 15.65 -11.35 8.58
C ASN A 239 15.39 -10.79 9.98
N LEU A 240 16.14 -11.28 10.98
CA LEU A 240 15.89 -10.98 12.38
C LEU A 240 15.80 -9.48 12.70
N PRO A 241 16.74 -8.61 12.28
CA PRO A 241 16.63 -7.18 12.54
C PRO A 241 15.40 -6.56 11.87
N GLY A 242 15.11 -6.97 10.61
CA GLY A 242 13.94 -6.49 9.87
C GLY A 242 12.63 -6.88 10.53
N ILE A 243 12.52 -8.14 11.00
CA ILE A 243 11.34 -8.64 11.72
C ILE A 243 11.09 -7.86 13.01
N VAL A 244 12.14 -7.61 13.79
CA VAL A 244 12.05 -6.79 15.02
C VAL A 244 11.63 -5.36 14.68
N GLY A 245 12.21 -4.78 13.62
CA GLY A 245 11.87 -3.45 13.15
C GLY A 245 10.41 -3.35 12.71
N LEU A 246 9.89 -4.34 11.98
CA LEU A 246 8.48 -4.41 11.59
C LEU A 246 7.58 -4.50 12.84
N GLY A 247 7.90 -5.38 13.80
CA GLY A 247 7.13 -5.51 15.04
C GLY A 247 7.09 -4.21 15.85
N LYS A 248 8.23 -3.50 15.97
CA LYS A 248 8.25 -2.21 16.68
C LYS A 248 7.53 -1.11 15.89
N ALA A 249 7.64 -1.09 14.57
CA ALA A 249 6.98 -0.08 13.75
C ALA A 249 5.46 -0.21 13.82
N ILE A 250 4.91 -1.42 13.73
CA ILE A 250 3.46 -1.63 13.77
C ILE A 250 2.89 -1.32 15.17
N GLU A 251 3.61 -1.65 16.25
CA GLU A 251 3.25 -1.29 17.60
C GLU A 251 3.10 0.23 17.76
N LEU A 252 4.10 1.01 17.33
CA LEU A 252 4.07 2.47 17.37
C LEU A 252 3.00 3.07 16.45
N ALA A 253 2.78 2.47 15.30
CA ALA A 253 1.76 2.92 14.36
C ALA A 253 0.36 2.75 14.96
N GLU A 254 0.10 1.63 15.65
CA GLU A 254 -1.17 1.36 16.33
C GLU A 254 -1.39 2.28 17.54
N GLU A 255 -0.35 2.46 18.39
CA GLU A 255 -0.41 3.36 19.53
C GLU A 255 -0.75 4.80 19.16
N GLY A 256 -0.20 5.29 18.03
CA GLY A 256 -0.42 6.66 17.53
C GLY A 256 -1.55 6.81 16.53
N LEU A 257 -2.28 5.74 16.16
CA LEU A 257 -3.16 5.70 15.00
C LEU A 257 -4.20 6.83 14.97
N ALA A 258 -4.99 6.96 16.02
CA ALA A 258 -6.09 7.94 16.08
C ALA A 258 -5.58 9.39 16.01
N GLU A 259 -4.53 9.72 16.76
CA GLU A 259 -3.94 11.06 16.78
C GLU A 259 -3.31 11.42 15.45
N ASN A 260 -2.50 10.51 14.89
CA ASN A 260 -1.85 10.71 13.58
C ASN A 260 -2.87 10.83 12.45
N ALA A 261 -3.92 9.99 12.41
CA ALA A 261 -4.96 10.06 11.41
C ALA A 261 -5.72 11.39 11.47
N ALA A 262 -6.08 11.86 12.67
CA ALA A 262 -6.75 13.14 12.84
C ALA A 262 -5.86 14.32 12.40
N ARG A 263 -4.60 14.34 12.81
CA ARG A 263 -3.62 15.37 12.46
C ARG A 263 -3.33 15.39 10.96
N MET A 264 -3.09 14.23 10.34
CA MET A 264 -2.85 14.15 8.91
C MET A 264 -4.08 14.55 8.10
N THR A 265 -5.29 14.18 8.55
CA THR A 265 -6.53 14.62 7.91
C THR A 265 -6.68 16.14 7.96
N PHE A 266 -6.36 16.78 9.09
CA PHE A 266 -6.38 18.24 9.21
C PHE A 266 -5.39 18.89 8.24
N LEU A 267 -4.14 18.43 8.20
CA LEU A 267 -3.09 18.95 7.32
C LEU A 267 -3.41 18.70 5.83
N ARG A 268 -3.92 17.51 5.49
CA ARG A 268 -4.39 17.17 4.14
C ARG A 268 -5.50 18.12 3.67
N ASN A 269 -6.50 18.34 4.51
CA ASN A 269 -7.61 19.22 4.15
C ASN A 269 -7.14 20.68 4.01
N ARG A 270 -6.20 21.15 4.85
CA ARG A 270 -5.56 22.45 4.71
C ARG A 270 -4.83 22.59 3.37
N LEU A 271 -4.03 21.57 3.00
CA LEU A 271 -3.33 21.53 1.71
C LEU A 271 -4.32 21.62 0.54
N VAL A 272 -5.32 20.74 0.53
CA VAL A 272 -6.33 20.70 -0.53
C VAL A 272 -7.06 22.05 -0.64
N SER A 273 -7.54 22.61 0.48
CA SER A 273 -8.26 23.90 0.47
C SER A 273 -7.38 25.04 -0.05
N GLY A 274 -6.12 25.11 0.39
CA GLY A 274 -5.19 26.13 -0.06
C GLY A 274 -4.86 26.03 -1.57
N LEU A 275 -4.63 24.81 -2.06
CA LEU A 275 -4.36 24.59 -3.49
C LEU A 275 -5.60 24.87 -4.35
N THR A 276 -6.79 24.45 -3.93
CA THR A 276 -8.03 24.69 -4.66
C THR A 276 -8.36 26.19 -4.78
N ALA A 277 -8.07 26.96 -3.74
CA ALA A 277 -8.26 28.41 -3.76
C ALA A 277 -7.27 29.16 -4.66
N ALA A 278 -6.05 28.62 -4.83
CA ALA A 278 -4.95 29.30 -5.50
C ALA A 278 -4.70 28.84 -6.95
N ILE A 279 -5.12 27.61 -7.32
CA ILE A 279 -4.84 27.02 -8.63
C ILE A 279 -6.17 26.78 -9.37
N PRO A 280 -6.51 27.61 -10.38
CA PRO A 280 -7.68 27.37 -11.21
C PRO A 280 -7.52 26.10 -12.06
N ASP A 281 -8.64 25.45 -12.38
CA ASP A 281 -8.69 24.24 -13.20
C ASP A 281 -7.83 23.07 -12.66
N MET A 282 -7.71 22.98 -11.33
CA MET A 282 -7.15 21.84 -10.63
C MET A 282 -8.26 20.82 -10.33
N ARG A 283 -8.05 19.57 -10.69
CA ARG A 283 -8.93 18.45 -10.33
C ARG A 283 -8.35 17.69 -9.14
N ILE A 284 -9.17 17.38 -8.14
CA ILE A 284 -8.83 16.40 -7.10
C ILE A 284 -9.24 15.01 -7.63
N ASN A 285 -8.32 14.06 -7.61
CA ASN A 285 -8.55 12.69 -8.07
C ASN A 285 -8.99 11.80 -6.90
N GLY A 286 -10.09 11.06 -7.09
CA GLY A 286 -10.75 10.27 -6.05
C GLY A 286 -11.59 11.14 -5.08
N THR A 287 -12.30 10.47 -4.17
CA THR A 287 -13.17 11.12 -3.18
C THR A 287 -12.38 11.82 -2.06
N MET A 288 -13.02 12.78 -1.36
CA MET A 288 -12.46 13.36 -0.12
C MET A 288 -13.04 12.72 1.15
N GLU A 289 -14.13 11.97 1.06
CA GLU A 289 -14.82 11.40 2.22
C GLU A 289 -14.18 10.07 2.68
N LYS A 290 -14.13 9.07 1.79
CA LYS A 290 -13.53 7.76 2.06
C LYS A 290 -12.09 7.73 1.51
N ARG A 291 -11.21 8.48 2.14
CA ARG A 291 -9.81 8.66 1.71
C ARG A 291 -8.84 8.46 2.86
N LEU A 292 -7.68 7.90 2.56
CA LEU A 292 -6.54 7.87 3.50
C LEU A 292 -6.28 9.26 4.10
N PRO A 293 -5.96 9.36 5.39
CA PRO A 293 -5.78 10.63 6.08
C PRO A 293 -4.61 11.47 5.52
N ASN A 294 -3.65 10.84 4.88
CA ASN A 294 -2.39 11.44 4.45
C ASN A 294 -2.25 11.65 2.93
N ASN A 295 -3.25 11.28 2.12
CA ASN A 295 -3.11 11.27 0.66
C ASN A 295 -3.82 12.45 0.01
N VAL A 296 -3.11 13.12 -0.89
CA VAL A 296 -3.64 14.11 -1.85
C VAL A 296 -3.17 13.70 -3.24
N ASN A 297 -4.09 13.59 -4.18
CA ASN A 297 -3.79 13.40 -5.59
C ASN A 297 -4.57 14.41 -6.40
N VAL A 298 -3.86 15.19 -7.21
CA VAL A 298 -4.44 16.25 -8.04
C VAL A 298 -3.93 16.17 -9.46
N SER A 299 -4.70 16.67 -10.41
CA SER A 299 -4.29 16.84 -11.80
C SER A 299 -4.43 18.29 -12.22
N PHE A 300 -3.47 18.76 -13.01
CA PHE A 300 -3.42 20.12 -13.54
C PHE A 300 -3.60 20.08 -15.06
N ALA A 301 -4.61 20.76 -15.57
CA ALA A 301 -4.81 20.88 -17.01
C ALA A 301 -3.66 21.65 -17.68
N GLY A 302 -3.18 21.11 -18.81
CA GLY A 302 -2.25 21.79 -19.72
C GLY A 302 -0.78 21.75 -19.31
N ILE A 303 -0.38 20.95 -18.34
CA ILE A 303 1.03 20.77 -17.94
C ILE A 303 1.34 19.29 -17.68
N GLU A 304 2.62 18.95 -17.71
CA GLU A 304 3.10 17.62 -17.34
C GLU A 304 3.53 17.58 -15.86
N GLY A 305 3.05 16.58 -15.14
CA GLY A 305 3.35 16.38 -13.71
C GLY A 305 4.85 16.22 -13.44
N GLU A 306 5.61 15.61 -14.35
CA GLU A 306 7.06 15.50 -14.23
C GLU A 306 7.74 16.88 -14.17
N ALA A 307 7.29 17.85 -14.99
CA ALA A 307 7.81 19.21 -14.93
C ALA A 307 7.49 19.89 -13.59
N VAL A 308 6.30 19.62 -13.02
CA VAL A 308 5.92 20.09 -11.67
C VAL A 308 6.84 19.47 -10.62
N LEU A 309 7.10 18.16 -10.68
CA LEU A 309 7.98 17.44 -9.74
C LEU A 309 9.40 18.00 -9.76
N LEU A 310 9.98 18.22 -10.94
CA LEU A 310 11.32 18.79 -11.07
C LEU A 310 11.41 20.20 -10.46
N ARG A 311 10.38 21.03 -10.65
CA ARG A 311 10.33 22.37 -10.06
C ARG A 311 10.16 22.32 -8.53
N LEU A 312 9.33 21.40 -8.01
CA LEU A 312 9.18 21.20 -6.57
C LEU A 312 10.49 20.72 -5.94
N ASP A 313 11.22 19.80 -6.59
CA ASP A 313 12.51 19.32 -6.10
C ASP A 313 13.56 20.43 -6.00
N LEU A 314 13.59 21.34 -6.97
CA LEU A 314 14.44 22.55 -6.92
C LEU A 314 14.09 23.49 -5.75
N GLU A 315 12.81 23.49 -5.33
CA GLU A 315 12.34 24.23 -4.16
C GLU A 315 12.48 23.46 -2.84
N GLY A 316 13.10 22.26 -2.86
CA GLY A 316 13.32 21.42 -1.68
C GLY A 316 12.10 20.61 -1.26
N ILE A 317 11.10 20.44 -2.12
CA ILE A 317 9.86 19.69 -1.86
C ILE A 317 9.87 18.38 -2.65
N ALA A 318 9.91 17.25 -1.97
CA ALA A 318 9.84 15.93 -2.56
C ALA A 318 8.38 15.45 -2.66
N ALA A 319 7.93 15.12 -3.86
CA ALA A 319 6.60 14.59 -4.16
C ALA A 319 6.68 13.53 -5.27
N SER A 320 5.57 12.97 -5.71
CA SER A 320 5.53 11.96 -6.76
C SER A 320 4.40 12.23 -7.77
N SER A 321 4.52 11.65 -8.95
CA SER A 321 3.37 11.43 -9.84
C SER A 321 2.62 10.17 -9.40
N GLY A 322 1.37 10.00 -9.85
CA GLY A 322 0.56 8.82 -9.50
C GLY A 322 1.29 7.48 -9.71
N SER A 323 2.13 7.39 -10.72
CA SER A 323 2.83 6.16 -11.12
C SER A 323 4.31 6.12 -10.69
N ALA A 324 4.63 6.39 -9.42
CA ALA A 324 6.02 6.35 -8.91
C ALA A 324 6.75 5.03 -9.19
N CYS A 325 6.04 3.91 -9.32
CA CYS A 325 6.62 2.59 -9.63
C CYS A 325 6.98 2.39 -11.11
N THR A 326 6.56 3.29 -12.00
CA THR A 326 6.86 3.28 -13.43
C THR A 326 7.71 4.48 -13.84
N ALA A 327 8.58 4.97 -12.94
CA ALA A 327 9.53 6.03 -13.24
C ALA A 327 10.32 5.66 -14.50
N GLY A 328 10.09 6.39 -15.61
CA GLY A 328 10.62 6.10 -16.94
C GLY A 328 9.63 5.48 -17.94
N SER A 329 8.40 5.14 -17.55
CA SER A 329 7.33 4.79 -18.50
C SER A 329 6.65 6.04 -19.03
N LEU A 330 6.48 6.11 -20.34
CA LEU A 330 5.69 7.16 -21.00
C LEU A 330 4.18 6.96 -20.83
N ASP A 331 3.76 5.86 -20.22
CA ASP A 331 2.36 5.53 -20.06
C ASP A 331 1.75 6.20 -18.80
N PRO A 332 0.54 6.74 -18.90
CA PRO A 332 -0.16 7.34 -17.78
C PRO A 332 -0.50 6.30 -16.71
N SER A 333 -0.77 6.76 -15.49
CA SER A 333 -1.23 5.90 -14.41
C SER A 333 -2.48 5.11 -14.82
N HIS A 334 -2.44 3.79 -14.64
CA HIS A 334 -3.59 2.92 -14.86
C HIS A 334 -4.75 3.25 -13.92
N VAL A 335 -4.46 3.71 -12.69
CA VAL A 335 -5.45 4.13 -11.69
C VAL A 335 -6.18 5.37 -12.18
N LEU A 336 -5.45 6.40 -12.62
CA LEU A 336 -6.06 7.65 -13.12
C LEU A 336 -6.87 7.42 -14.40
N THR A 337 -6.41 6.52 -15.26
CA THR A 337 -7.16 6.11 -16.45
C THR A 337 -8.44 5.36 -16.07
N ALA A 338 -8.36 4.46 -15.07
CA ALA A 338 -9.52 3.69 -14.60
C ALA A 338 -10.62 4.57 -14.01
N ILE A 339 -10.27 5.69 -13.36
CA ILE A 339 -11.24 6.67 -12.83
C ILE A 339 -11.70 7.70 -13.88
N GLY A 340 -11.39 7.46 -15.15
CA GLY A 340 -11.92 8.21 -16.29
C GLY A 340 -11.13 9.45 -16.70
N LEU A 341 -9.87 9.65 -16.25
CA LEU A 341 -9.02 10.71 -16.78
C LEU A 341 -8.55 10.34 -18.19
N THR A 342 -8.52 11.34 -19.04
CA THR A 342 -7.82 11.22 -20.34
C THR A 342 -6.32 11.04 -20.13
N ARG A 343 -5.60 10.56 -21.15
CA ARG A 343 -4.15 10.38 -21.09
C ARG A 343 -3.42 11.67 -20.71
N ASP A 344 -3.88 12.80 -21.24
CA ASP A 344 -3.26 14.11 -21.00
C ASP A 344 -3.55 14.62 -19.56
N GLU A 345 -4.77 14.44 -19.07
CA GLU A 345 -5.11 14.77 -17.68
C GLU A 345 -4.32 13.92 -16.67
N ALA A 346 -4.18 12.62 -16.95
CA ALA A 346 -3.43 11.71 -16.09
C ALA A 346 -1.93 12.05 -16.06
N LYS A 347 -1.34 12.51 -17.15
CA LYS A 347 0.04 12.99 -17.20
C LYS A 347 0.28 14.22 -16.35
N GLY A 348 -0.73 15.10 -16.21
CA GLY A 348 -0.66 16.30 -15.37
C GLY A 348 -0.84 16.05 -13.88
N SER A 349 -0.73 14.81 -13.41
CA SER A 349 -0.99 14.45 -12.01
C SER A 349 0.18 14.69 -11.08
N LEU A 350 -0.15 15.03 -9.83
CA LEU A 350 0.76 15.16 -8.70
C LEU A 350 0.17 14.46 -7.48
N ARG A 351 0.95 13.59 -6.86
CA ARG A 351 0.62 12.96 -5.59
C ARG A 351 1.47 13.55 -4.47
N LEU A 352 0.82 14.03 -3.42
CA LEU A 352 1.41 14.57 -2.20
C LEU A 352 0.92 13.72 -1.02
N THR A 353 1.85 13.01 -0.36
CA THR A 353 1.50 12.13 0.76
C THR A 353 2.26 12.53 2.02
N LEU A 354 1.49 12.92 3.02
CA LEU A 354 1.97 13.42 4.30
C LEU A 354 2.53 12.27 5.16
N GLY A 355 3.43 12.58 6.06
CA GLY A 355 3.96 11.65 7.06
C GLY A 355 3.75 12.15 8.49
N THR A 356 4.18 11.33 9.45
CA THR A 356 4.11 11.69 10.88
C THR A 356 4.95 12.92 11.23
N ASP A 357 5.96 13.23 10.43
CA ASP A 357 6.85 14.39 10.65
C ASP A 357 6.39 15.65 9.88
N THR A 358 5.39 15.54 9.00
CA THR A 358 4.87 16.67 8.25
C THR A 358 4.24 17.71 9.18
N THR A 359 4.67 18.97 9.07
CA THR A 359 4.19 20.09 9.88
C THR A 359 3.20 20.98 9.13
N GLN A 360 2.48 21.83 9.85
CA GLN A 360 1.63 22.86 9.22
C GLN A 360 2.45 23.86 8.41
N ALA A 361 3.67 24.20 8.85
CA ALA A 361 4.57 25.10 8.13
C ALA A 361 4.98 24.52 6.77
N ASP A 362 5.24 23.20 6.69
CA ASP A 362 5.51 22.52 5.42
C ASP A 362 4.34 22.63 4.45
N ILE A 363 3.12 22.44 4.95
CA ILE A 363 1.90 22.56 4.15
C ILE A 363 1.72 24.01 3.64
N ASP A 364 1.93 24.99 4.51
CA ASP A 364 1.80 26.42 4.16
C ASP A 364 2.84 26.82 3.11
N GLU A 365 4.05 26.28 3.18
CA GLU A 365 5.11 26.50 2.19
C GLU A 365 4.75 25.89 0.83
N VAL A 366 4.20 24.67 0.80
CA VAL A 366 3.73 24.04 -0.45
C VAL A 366 2.58 24.84 -1.07
N VAL A 367 1.61 25.29 -0.27
CA VAL A 367 0.50 26.14 -0.75
C VAL A 367 0.99 27.47 -1.28
N ALA A 368 2.05 28.04 -0.73
CA ALA A 368 2.63 29.29 -1.21
C ALA A 368 3.42 29.12 -2.53
N LYS A 369 4.13 28.01 -2.72
CA LYS A 369 5.04 27.80 -3.87
C LYS A 369 4.38 27.15 -5.08
N LEU A 370 3.57 26.09 -4.88
CA LEU A 370 3.02 25.29 -5.97
C LEU A 370 2.17 26.10 -6.97
N PRO A 371 1.31 27.06 -6.57
CA PRO A 371 0.56 27.88 -7.52
C PRO A 371 1.44 28.64 -8.53
N GLY A 372 2.54 29.23 -8.08
CA GLY A 372 3.49 29.94 -8.94
C GLY A 372 4.20 28.99 -9.94
N ILE A 373 4.53 27.78 -9.50
CA ILE A 373 5.11 26.74 -10.36
C ILE A 373 4.12 26.36 -11.47
N VAL A 374 2.87 26.07 -11.11
CA VAL A 374 1.81 25.70 -12.07
C VAL A 374 1.55 26.82 -13.06
N ALA A 375 1.43 28.06 -12.61
CA ALA A 375 1.22 29.22 -13.47
C ALA A 375 2.34 29.39 -14.48
N SER A 376 3.61 29.36 -14.04
CA SER A 376 4.79 29.45 -14.90
C SER A 376 4.84 28.35 -15.97
N LEU A 377 4.52 27.11 -15.62
CA LEU A 377 4.51 26.00 -16.56
C LEU A 377 3.38 26.14 -17.60
N ARG A 378 2.20 26.62 -17.20
CA ARG A 378 1.09 26.91 -18.13
C ARG A 378 1.43 28.00 -19.13
N GLU A 379 2.11 29.07 -18.70
CA GLU A 379 2.59 30.11 -19.59
C GLU A 379 3.56 29.59 -20.65
N MET A 380 4.51 28.73 -20.25
CA MET A 380 5.45 28.10 -21.18
C MET A 380 4.76 27.23 -22.22
N THR A 381 3.79 26.42 -21.81
CA THR A 381 3.02 25.54 -22.72
C THR A 381 2.17 26.37 -23.70
N SER A 382 1.52 27.43 -23.24
CA SER A 382 0.72 28.30 -24.10
C SER A 382 1.56 29.09 -25.10
N TRP A 383 2.84 29.33 -24.82
CA TRP A 383 3.77 29.98 -25.72
C TRP A 383 4.22 29.05 -26.84
N CYS A 384 4.51 27.78 -26.56
CA CYS A 384 4.88 26.79 -27.56
C CYS A 384 3.73 26.43 -28.52
N GLY A 385 2.47 26.64 -28.13
CA GLY A 385 1.29 26.38 -28.98
C GLY A 385 0.92 27.52 -29.94
N ARG A 386 1.67 28.63 -29.96
CA ARG A 386 1.44 29.81 -30.81
C ARG A 386 2.54 30.05 -31.86
N GLY A 387 3.40 29.05 -32.10
CA GLY A 387 4.45 29.09 -33.12
C GLY A 387 4.10 28.30 -34.38
#